data_f3fb8df27633ed2f9b06c53d6996f079
#
_entry.id   f3fb8df27633ed2f9b06c53d6996f079
#
_cell.length_a   1.000
_cell.length_b   1.000
_cell.length_c   1.000
_cell.angle_alpha   90.00
_cell.angle_beta   90.00
_cell.angle_gamma   90.00
#
_symmetry.space_group_name_H-M   'P 1'
#
loop_
_entity.id
_entity.type
_entity.pdbx_description
1 polymer ?
#
loop_
_entity_poly.entity_id
_entity_poly.type
_entity_poly.pdbx_seq_one_letter_code
_entity_poly.pdbx_strand_id
1 'polypeptide(L)'
;MSRSRVRLLALCIFLTLEISGRSTAQTGRAWRFPLPEPMVRALDSITAPSLRSHVSFLASDALQGRATPSTGQDTAAEYIAAQFRKAGLEPVGSSDYFQVSIMPESRPDCAGFKCEFSLRGRSLTVAREHFALDTVTTLDIEGAPVFKISFGRRSTEGLPSLSGKVLVAAAPYPPGKGTAGEEFSPEWRQFVSHARSLSPDLIVWVDRQSADGLSYFDTPRLRMPGGGQHRPHTAMIGEPSVAQALDELPDGETGATFSLHVREGPPVQRRLRNVAAILRGSDPVLCDTFVLLTAHYDGTGPIASGSQDRIWNAANDNASGVAALLDVALALGTLKEKPRRSLVFLTFFGEEDGMLGSRYYAKHPLVPIRNTIAAINLEQLGRTDAAEGDQAGKASITGYDYSEIGEVFKSAGERSGIAISGNGLNSDKYFMASDNIVFAELGVPAHTLCVGYMYPDYHGARDHWDKIDFDNMAGVTRMAARALLLLALSDRDPLWNTSNPRAARFSEARGRRSESR
;
A
#
# COMPACT_ATOMS: atom_id res chain seq x y z
N MET A 1 -34.11 5.63 78.50
CA MET A 1 -34.89 6.18 77.39
C MET A 1 -33.90 6.55 76.29
N SER A 2 -33.82 6.14 75.08
CA SER A 2 -34.57 5.34 74.18
C SER A 2 -33.58 4.84 73.15
N ARG A 3 -33.61 3.54 72.82
CA ARG A 3 -32.91 2.86 71.73
C ARG A 3 -33.55 3.34 70.41
N SER A 4 -32.78 3.90 69.52
CA SER A 4 -33.11 3.93 68.05
C SER A 4 -32.15 4.85 67.33
N ARG A 5 -30.99 4.34 66.90
CA ARG A 5 -30.16 4.90 65.80
C ARG A 5 -28.96 3.96 65.53
N VAL A 6 -29.24 2.69 65.22
CA VAL A 6 -28.27 1.79 64.62
C VAL A 6 -29.06 0.84 63.73
N ARG A 7 -29.32 1.23 62.50
CA ARG A 7 -29.73 0.35 61.36
C ARG A 7 -29.98 1.24 60.12
N LEU A 8 -28.92 1.80 59.55
CA LEU A 8 -28.96 2.34 58.18
C LEU A 8 -27.55 2.59 57.65
N LEU A 9 -26.65 1.60 57.78
CA LEU A 9 -25.29 1.73 57.17
C LEU A 9 -24.76 0.37 56.72
N ALA A 10 -25.63 -0.52 56.24
CA ALA A 10 -25.24 -1.85 55.79
C ALA A 10 -25.86 -2.26 54.44
N LEU A 11 -26.26 -1.28 53.58
CA LEU A 11 -26.88 -1.60 52.27
C LEU A 11 -26.32 -0.79 51.10
N CYS A 12 -25.11 -0.22 51.20
CA CYS A 12 -24.46 0.50 50.08
C CYS A 12 -23.09 -0.05 49.69
N ILE A 13 -22.70 -1.29 50.12
CA ILE A 13 -21.36 -1.82 49.79
C ILE A 13 -21.44 -3.06 48.85
N PHE A 14 -22.61 -3.43 48.33
CA PHE A 14 -22.72 -4.62 47.43
C PHE A 14 -23.17 -4.31 45.99
N LEU A 15 -22.97 -3.09 45.49
CA LEU A 15 -23.35 -2.74 44.10
C LEU A 15 -22.22 -2.10 43.26
N THR A 16 -20.95 -2.30 43.61
CA THR A 16 -19.83 -1.73 42.82
C THR A 16 -18.76 -2.74 42.41
N LEU A 17 -19.09 -4.03 42.35
CA LEU A 17 -18.11 -5.07 41.91
C LEU A 17 -18.59 -5.97 40.78
N GLU A 18 -19.47 -5.51 39.88
CA GLU A 18 -19.84 -6.27 38.67
C GLU A 18 -19.76 -5.47 37.36
N ILE A 19 -18.86 -4.49 37.22
CA ILE A 19 -18.68 -3.76 35.94
C ILE A 19 -17.29 -3.98 35.32
N SER A 20 -16.42 -4.81 35.87
CA SER A 20 -15.08 -5.02 35.31
C SER A 20 -14.84 -6.37 34.64
N GLY A 21 -15.87 -7.19 34.42
CA GLY A 21 -15.76 -8.56 33.87
C GLY A 21 -16.39 -8.79 32.49
N ARG A 22 -16.85 -7.78 31.76
CA ARG A 22 -17.63 -7.99 30.51
C ARG A 22 -16.96 -7.58 29.20
N SER A 23 -15.66 -7.32 29.14
CA SER A 23 -15.08 -6.73 27.92
C SER A 23 -14.48 -7.71 26.91
N THR A 24 -13.97 -8.87 27.28
CA THR A 24 -13.20 -9.71 26.33
C THR A 24 -13.96 -10.90 25.74
N ALA A 25 -15.06 -11.34 26.35
CA ALA A 25 -15.85 -12.48 25.85
C ALA A 25 -16.99 -12.09 24.88
N GLN A 26 -17.34 -10.80 24.80
CA GLN A 26 -18.45 -10.30 23.99
C GLN A 26 -18.04 -9.90 22.57
N THR A 27 -16.77 -9.57 22.34
CA THR A 27 -16.26 -9.12 21.03
C THR A 27 -16.23 -10.24 20.00
N GLY A 28 -15.86 -11.46 20.37
CA GLY A 28 -15.78 -12.59 19.43
C GLY A 28 -17.14 -13.15 18.96
N ARG A 29 -18.24 -12.85 19.65
CA ARG A 29 -19.59 -13.26 19.24
C ARG A 29 -20.22 -12.31 18.21
N ALA A 30 -19.78 -11.07 18.13
CA ALA A 30 -20.39 -10.02 17.33
C ALA A 30 -20.34 -10.27 15.81
N TRP A 31 -19.34 -11.01 15.33
CA TRP A 31 -19.12 -11.28 13.90
C TRP A 31 -19.43 -12.71 13.48
N ARG A 32 -20.09 -13.52 14.35
CA ARG A 32 -20.36 -14.96 14.16
C ARG A 32 -21.82 -15.27 13.88
N PHE A 33 -22.52 -14.45 13.11
CA PHE A 33 -23.87 -14.73 12.66
C PHE A 33 -23.89 -15.39 11.27
N PRO A 34 -24.93 -16.19 10.96
CA PRO A 34 -25.07 -16.80 9.63
C PRO A 34 -25.45 -15.73 8.60
N LEU A 35 -24.89 -15.83 7.40
CA LEU A 35 -25.36 -15.03 6.26
C LEU A 35 -26.69 -15.61 5.73
N PRO A 36 -27.58 -14.76 5.20
CA PRO A 36 -28.76 -15.20 4.47
C PRO A 36 -28.37 -16.13 3.31
N GLU A 37 -29.15 -17.20 3.12
CA GLU A 37 -28.89 -18.23 2.12
C GLU A 37 -28.73 -17.68 0.68
N PRO A 38 -29.52 -16.68 0.20
CA PRO A 38 -29.28 -16.10 -1.10
C PRO A 38 -27.91 -15.41 -1.23
N MET A 39 -27.39 -14.82 -0.16
CA MET A 39 -26.06 -14.22 -0.15
C MET A 39 -24.96 -15.27 -0.19
N VAL A 40 -25.14 -16.38 0.54
CA VAL A 40 -24.19 -17.51 0.47
C VAL A 40 -24.12 -18.06 -0.95
N ARG A 41 -25.27 -18.32 -1.59
CA ARG A 41 -25.31 -18.81 -2.98
C ARG A 41 -24.70 -17.83 -3.98
N ALA A 42 -24.84 -16.53 -3.77
CA ALA A 42 -24.20 -15.54 -4.64
C ALA A 42 -22.67 -15.68 -4.63
N LEU A 43 -22.06 -16.04 -3.50
CA LEU A 43 -20.62 -16.26 -3.41
C LEU A 43 -20.14 -17.45 -4.24
N ASP A 44 -21.00 -18.45 -4.51
CA ASP A 44 -20.65 -19.62 -5.34
C ASP A 44 -20.39 -19.26 -6.79
N SER A 45 -20.85 -18.09 -7.26
CA SER A 45 -20.53 -17.57 -8.60
C SER A 45 -19.08 -17.07 -8.74
N ILE A 46 -18.37 -16.88 -7.65
CA ILE A 46 -16.93 -16.54 -7.63
C ILE A 46 -16.14 -17.80 -7.90
N THR A 47 -15.59 -17.94 -9.10
CA THR A 47 -14.96 -19.16 -9.59
C THR A 47 -13.57 -18.94 -10.14
N ALA A 48 -12.73 -19.97 -10.13
CA ALA A 48 -11.40 -19.93 -10.73
C ALA A 48 -11.41 -19.51 -12.22
N PRO A 49 -12.32 -20.02 -13.09
CA PRO A 49 -12.42 -19.54 -14.49
C PRO A 49 -12.78 -18.06 -14.60
N SER A 50 -13.66 -17.53 -13.78
CA SER A 50 -14.02 -16.11 -13.78
C SER A 50 -12.82 -15.23 -13.42
N LEU A 51 -12.15 -15.53 -12.31
CA LEU A 51 -10.95 -14.84 -11.85
C LEU A 51 -9.84 -14.89 -12.90
N ARG A 52 -9.62 -16.08 -13.51
CA ARG A 52 -8.65 -16.25 -14.59
C ARG A 52 -8.93 -15.31 -15.77
N SER A 53 -10.20 -15.15 -16.15
CA SER A 53 -10.58 -14.26 -17.25
C SER A 53 -10.22 -12.80 -16.96
N HIS A 54 -10.42 -12.33 -15.73
CA HIS A 54 -10.05 -10.98 -15.32
C HIS A 54 -8.52 -10.80 -15.25
N VAL A 55 -7.82 -11.72 -14.57
CA VAL A 55 -6.36 -11.60 -14.39
C VAL A 55 -5.64 -11.70 -15.72
N SER A 56 -6.01 -12.68 -16.59
CA SER A 56 -5.34 -12.86 -17.89
C SER A 56 -5.51 -11.65 -18.81
N PHE A 57 -6.63 -10.92 -18.71
CA PHE A 57 -6.79 -9.67 -19.44
C PHE A 57 -5.97 -8.54 -18.82
N LEU A 58 -6.12 -8.30 -17.51
CA LEU A 58 -5.45 -7.20 -16.81
C LEU A 58 -3.92 -7.35 -16.83
N ALA A 59 -3.42 -8.56 -16.77
CA ALA A 59 -1.98 -8.87 -16.81
C ALA A 59 -1.51 -9.28 -18.22
N SER A 60 -2.24 -8.91 -19.29
CA SER A 60 -1.80 -9.17 -20.66
C SER A 60 -0.76 -8.14 -21.11
N ASP A 61 0.13 -8.55 -22.03
CA ASP A 61 1.11 -7.67 -22.67
C ASP A 61 0.47 -6.47 -23.38
N ALA A 62 -0.79 -6.62 -23.83
CA ALA A 62 -1.54 -5.54 -24.47
C ALA A 62 -1.70 -4.31 -23.55
N LEU A 63 -1.70 -4.50 -22.25
CA LEU A 63 -1.80 -3.43 -21.25
C LEU A 63 -0.45 -2.90 -20.76
N GLN A 64 0.67 -3.41 -21.28
CA GLN A 64 2.03 -2.92 -21.02
C GLN A 64 2.32 -2.73 -19.53
N GLY A 65 1.82 -3.64 -18.66
CA GLY A 65 2.01 -3.59 -17.21
C GLY A 65 1.30 -2.45 -16.50
N ARG A 66 0.40 -1.73 -17.14
CA ARG A 66 -0.51 -0.72 -16.54
C ARG A 66 0.15 0.40 -15.74
N ALA A 67 1.39 0.79 -16.11
CA ALA A 67 2.08 1.88 -15.41
C ALA A 67 1.25 3.17 -15.32
N THR A 68 1.45 3.94 -14.28
CA THR A 68 0.80 5.24 -14.08
C THR A 68 1.73 6.40 -14.53
N PRO A 69 1.36 7.21 -15.52
CA PRO A 69 0.23 7.09 -16.44
C PRO A 69 0.57 6.25 -17.69
N SER A 70 -0.39 5.52 -18.22
CA SER A 70 -0.23 4.84 -19.51
C SER A 70 -1.56 4.56 -20.19
N THR A 71 -1.51 4.26 -21.49
CA THR A 71 -2.69 3.78 -22.24
C THR A 71 -3.20 2.44 -21.70
N GLY A 72 -2.29 1.57 -21.22
CA GLY A 72 -2.66 0.30 -20.60
C GLY A 72 -3.45 0.49 -19.33
N GLN A 73 -3.05 1.46 -18.49
CA GLN A 73 -3.80 1.86 -17.30
C GLN A 73 -5.18 2.43 -17.66
N ASP A 74 -5.26 3.30 -18.64
CA ASP A 74 -6.53 3.86 -19.12
C ASP A 74 -7.48 2.76 -19.62
N THR A 75 -6.95 1.78 -20.35
CA THR A 75 -7.71 0.61 -20.83
C THR A 75 -8.20 -0.25 -19.68
N ALA A 76 -7.37 -0.49 -18.67
CA ALA A 76 -7.77 -1.21 -17.45
C ALA A 76 -8.90 -0.48 -16.70
N ALA A 77 -8.84 0.84 -16.57
CA ALA A 77 -9.90 1.64 -15.95
C ALA A 77 -11.24 1.50 -16.69
N GLU A 78 -11.25 1.56 -18.02
CA GLU A 78 -12.46 1.34 -18.83
C GLU A 78 -13.01 -0.08 -18.69
N TYR A 79 -12.12 -1.07 -18.64
CA TYR A 79 -12.50 -2.46 -18.40
C TYR A 79 -13.19 -2.64 -17.04
N ILE A 80 -12.62 -2.09 -15.97
CA ILE A 80 -13.18 -2.15 -14.62
C ILE A 80 -14.56 -1.49 -14.59
N ALA A 81 -14.70 -0.30 -15.18
CA ALA A 81 -15.98 0.40 -15.28
C ALA A 81 -17.03 -0.41 -16.06
N ALA A 82 -16.62 -1.11 -17.13
CA ALA A 82 -17.50 -2.00 -17.88
C ALA A 82 -17.97 -3.20 -17.03
N GLN A 83 -17.11 -3.77 -16.19
CA GLN A 83 -17.50 -4.85 -15.27
C GLN A 83 -18.47 -4.35 -14.18
N PHE A 84 -18.30 -3.14 -13.65
CA PHE A 84 -19.24 -2.56 -12.71
C PHE A 84 -20.62 -2.32 -13.35
N ARG A 85 -20.68 -1.85 -14.61
CA ARG A 85 -21.93 -1.75 -15.36
C ARG A 85 -22.59 -3.12 -15.53
N LYS A 86 -21.81 -4.14 -15.90
CA LYS A 86 -22.30 -5.52 -16.04
C LYS A 86 -22.85 -6.07 -14.72
N ALA A 87 -22.22 -5.72 -13.59
CA ALA A 87 -22.71 -6.09 -12.27
C ALA A 87 -23.99 -5.36 -11.85
N GLY A 88 -24.46 -4.37 -12.61
CA GLY A 88 -25.63 -3.56 -12.28
C GLY A 88 -25.40 -2.63 -11.08
N LEU A 89 -24.15 -2.29 -10.78
CA LEU A 89 -23.82 -1.33 -9.74
C LEU A 89 -24.01 0.11 -10.22
N GLU A 90 -24.29 1.00 -9.28
CA GLU A 90 -24.42 2.43 -9.58
C GLU A 90 -23.03 3.11 -9.57
N PRO A 91 -22.81 4.16 -10.39
CA PRO A 91 -21.63 5.00 -10.23
C PRO A 91 -21.66 5.76 -8.90
N VAL A 92 -20.49 6.07 -8.35
CA VAL A 92 -20.35 6.90 -7.15
C VAL A 92 -19.96 8.30 -7.57
N GLY A 93 -20.86 9.28 -7.42
CA GLY A 93 -20.59 10.65 -7.80
C GLY A 93 -21.45 11.15 -8.95
N SER A 94 -21.01 12.19 -9.64
CA SER A 94 -21.90 13.01 -10.47
C SER A 94 -22.19 12.50 -11.89
N SER A 95 -21.40 11.64 -12.50
CA SER A 95 -21.59 11.36 -13.92
C SER A 95 -21.18 10.00 -14.44
N ASP A 96 -20.26 9.30 -13.82
CA ASP A 96 -19.74 8.02 -14.31
C ASP A 96 -19.00 7.28 -13.20
N TYR A 97 -18.43 6.11 -13.52
CA TYR A 97 -17.65 5.30 -12.59
C TYR A 97 -16.28 5.90 -12.26
N PHE A 98 -15.92 7.06 -12.82
CA PHE A 98 -14.59 7.64 -12.71
C PHE A 98 -14.52 8.81 -11.74
N GLN A 99 -13.61 8.71 -10.78
CA GLN A 99 -13.11 9.87 -10.04
C GLN A 99 -11.86 10.39 -10.74
N VAL A 100 -11.99 11.52 -11.41
CA VAL A 100 -10.91 12.12 -12.22
C VAL A 100 -10.01 12.99 -11.37
N SER A 101 -8.69 12.78 -11.48
CA SER A 101 -7.64 13.63 -10.94
C SER A 101 -6.80 14.23 -12.07
N ILE A 102 -6.42 15.48 -11.93
CA ILE A 102 -5.43 16.13 -12.81
C ILE A 102 -4.17 16.34 -11.99
N MET A 103 -3.09 15.68 -12.40
CA MET A 103 -1.81 15.76 -11.69
C MET A 103 -0.69 16.24 -12.62
N PRO A 104 0.21 17.13 -12.15
CA PRO A 104 1.38 17.48 -12.90
C PRO A 104 2.36 16.31 -12.95
N GLU A 105 2.82 15.97 -14.14
CA GLU A 105 3.90 15.06 -14.41
C GLU A 105 5.08 15.87 -14.90
N SER A 106 6.20 15.77 -14.20
CA SER A 106 7.44 16.46 -14.60
C SER A 106 8.52 15.44 -14.97
N ARG A 107 9.45 15.90 -15.80
CA ARG A 107 10.71 15.22 -16.13
C ARG A 107 11.88 16.08 -15.68
N PRO A 108 13.02 15.51 -15.34
CA PRO A 108 14.22 16.29 -15.18
C PRO A 108 14.56 17.03 -16.48
N ASP A 109 14.83 18.32 -16.38
CA ASP A 109 15.44 19.08 -17.49
C ASP A 109 16.93 18.85 -17.44
N CYS A 110 17.45 18.27 -18.50
CA CYS A 110 18.85 17.89 -18.61
C CYS A 110 19.72 18.99 -19.21
N ALA A 111 19.13 20.13 -19.59
CA ALA A 111 19.90 21.29 -20.01
C ALA A 111 20.73 21.81 -18.82
N GLY A 112 22.05 21.73 -18.95
CA GLY A 112 22.97 22.15 -17.89
C GLY A 112 23.14 21.13 -16.75
N PHE A 113 22.77 19.85 -16.96
CA PHE A 113 23.08 18.81 -16.00
C PHE A 113 24.57 18.81 -15.65
N LYS A 114 24.86 18.83 -14.34
CA LYS A 114 26.21 18.70 -13.79
C LYS A 114 26.11 17.76 -12.58
N CYS A 115 26.96 16.74 -12.54
CA CYS A 115 27.15 15.90 -11.37
C CYS A 115 28.64 15.61 -11.22
N GLU A 116 29.22 16.03 -10.11
CA GLU A 116 30.67 16.02 -9.94
C GLU A 116 31.06 15.78 -8.48
N PHE A 117 32.04 14.88 -8.27
CA PHE A 117 32.76 14.75 -7.01
C PHE A 117 34.14 15.38 -7.13
N SER A 118 34.54 16.19 -6.18
CA SER A 118 35.90 16.66 -6.04
C SER A 118 36.60 15.91 -4.91
N LEU A 119 37.63 15.14 -5.26
CA LEU A 119 38.39 14.29 -4.34
C LEU A 119 39.87 14.62 -4.46
N ARG A 120 40.49 15.09 -3.37
CA ARG A 120 41.93 15.36 -3.30
C ARG A 120 42.47 16.18 -4.49
N GLY A 121 41.71 17.17 -4.92
CA GLY A 121 42.05 18.04 -6.07
C GLY A 121 41.79 17.42 -7.45
N ARG A 122 41.16 16.25 -7.52
CA ARG A 122 40.68 15.66 -8.78
C ARG A 122 39.16 15.81 -8.86
N SER A 123 38.68 16.13 -10.05
CA SER A 123 37.26 16.16 -10.36
C SER A 123 36.85 14.85 -11.05
N LEU A 124 35.80 14.22 -10.55
CA LEU A 124 35.17 13.03 -11.12
C LEU A 124 33.77 13.41 -11.55
N THR A 125 33.57 13.50 -12.86
CA THR A 125 32.26 13.82 -13.45
C THR A 125 31.47 12.54 -13.64
N VAL A 126 30.20 12.56 -13.26
CA VAL A 126 29.23 11.51 -13.55
C VAL A 126 28.47 11.92 -14.82
N ALA A 127 28.56 11.08 -15.85
CA ALA A 127 27.78 11.27 -17.04
C ALA A 127 26.28 11.05 -16.74
N ARG A 128 25.42 11.73 -17.50
CA ARG A 128 23.99 11.72 -17.22
C ARG A 128 23.38 10.33 -17.28
N GLU A 129 23.76 9.51 -18.23
CA GLU A 129 23.31 8.14 -18.42
C GLU A 129 23.67 7.21 -17.26
N HIS A 130 24.60 7.62 -16.40
CA HIS A 130 25.03 6.90 -15.20
C HIS A 130 24.48 7.50 -13.90
N PHE A 131 23.46 8.35 -14.01
CA PHE A 131 22.84 9.04 -12.88
C PHE A 131 21.32 8.85 -12.86
N ALA A 132 20.75 8.51 -11.72
CA ALA A 132 19.31 8.50 -11.49
C ALA A 132 18.96 9.26 -10.22
N LEU A 133 17.79 9.90 -10.19
CA LEU A 133 17.29 10.65 -9.04
C LEU A 133 15.86 10.21 -8.73
N ASP A 134 15.52 10.05 -7.47
CA ASP A 134 14.17 9.63 -7.01
C ASP A 134 13.13 10.76 -7.05
N THR A 135 13.53 11.95 -7.48
CA THR A 135 12.66 13.14 -7.56
C THR A 135 12.89 13.89 -8.86
N VAL A 136 11.90 14.67 -9.27
CA VAL A 136 11.99 15.62 -10.40
C VAL A 136 12.11 17.07 -9.94
N THR A 137 12.35 17.30 -8.65
CA THR A 137 12.57 18.63 -8.08
C THR A 137 13.89 19.22 -8.56
N THR A 138 13.92 20.53 -8.78
CA THR A 138 15.19 21.25 -8.98
C THR A 138 16.11 21.05 -7.77
N LEU A 139 17.29 20.53 -8.01
CA LEU A 139 18.37 20.41 -7.03
C LEU A 139 19.58 21.21 -7.53
N ASP A 140 20.06 22.09 -6.67
CA ASP A 140 21.24 22.93 -6.92
C ASP A 140 22.15 22.81 -5.69
N ILE A 141 23.07 21.87 -5.74
CA ILE A 141 24.03 21.55 -4.69
C ILE A 141 25.41 21.95 -5.21
N GLU A 142 26.11 22.84 -4.53
CA GLU A 142 27.43 23.28 -4.93
C GLU A 142 28.44 23.03 -3.82
N GLY A 143 29.43 22.17 -4.09
CA GLY A 143 30.54 21.91 -3.20
C GLY A 143 30.17 21.35 -1.81
N ALA A 144 29.03 20.68 -1.67
CA ALA A 144 28.58 20.14 -0.39
C ALA A 144 29.53 19.08 0.15
N PRO A 145 29.88 19.11 1.45
CA PRO A 145 30.76 18.08 2.05
C PRO A 145 30.15 16.68 1.94
N VAL A 146 30.98 15.70 1.59
CA VAL A 146 30.57 14.30 1.46
C VAL A 146 30.88 13.53 2.76
N PHE A 147 29.87 12.90 3.30
CA PHE A 147 29.94 11.96 4.41
C PHE A 147 29.67 10.55 3.89
N LYS A 148 30.39 9.54 4.38
CA LYS A 148 30.22 8.15 3.94
C LYS A 148 29.83 7.24 5.09
N ILE A 149 28.88 6.32 4.82
CA ILE A 149 28.57 5.18 5.67
C ILE A 149 28.62 3.89 4.84
N SER A 150 29.14 2.81 5.42
CA SER A 150 29.22 1.52 4.75
C SER A 150 28.33 0.49 5.41
N PHE A 151 27.64 -0.31 4.61
CA PHE A 151 26.82 -1.43 5.07
C PHE A 151 27.69 -2.47 5.80
N GLY A 152 27.18 -3.00 6.92
CA GLY A 152 27.89 -4.01 7.72
C GLY A 152 28.89 -3.44 8.74
N ARG A 153 29.10 -2.14 8.80
CA ARG A 153 29.89 -1.52 9.88
C ARG A 153 29.05 -1.25 11.14
N ARG A 154 29.62 -1.62 12.28
CA ARG A 154 28.93 -1.68 13.58
C ARG A 154 28.73 -0.35 14.30
N SER A 155 28.93 0.81 13.75
CA SER A 155 28.80 2.06 14.52
C SER A 155 28.29 3.21 13.67
N THR A 156 26.98 3.27 13.53
CA THR A 156 26.28 4.46 13.04
C THR A 156 25.40 5.11 14.14
N GLU A 157 25.33 4.50 15.34
CA GLU A 157 24.63 5.09 16.49
C GLU A 157 25.37 6.33 16.98
N GLY A 158 24.60 7.41 17.17
CA GLY A 158 25.14 8.68 17.70
C GLY A 158 25.73 9.63 16.67
N LEU A 159 25.59 9.35 15.36
CA LEU A 159 25.99 10.31 14.32
C LEU A 159 25.09 11.56 14.37
N PRO A 160 25.69 12.77 14.17
CA PRO A 160 24.91 14.00 14.12
C PRO A 160 24.05 14.07 12.85
N SER A 161 23.09 15.00 12.81
CA SER A 161 22.40 15.34 11.57
C SER A 161 23.39 15.75 10.48
N LEU A 162 23.13 15.28 9.26
CA LEU A 162 23.93 15.58 8.07
C LEU A 162 23.33 16.66 7.19
N SER A 163 22.49 17.54 7.76
CA SER A 163 21.94 18.68 7.02
C SER A 163 23.06 19.52 6.42
N GLY A 164 22.94 19.92 5.17
CA GLY A 164 23.97 20.63 4.40
C GLY A 164 25.06 19.72 3.83
N LYS A 165 24.92 18.38 3.96
CA LYS A 165 25.90 17.41 3.46
C LYS A 165 25.24 16.41 2.51
N VAL A 166 26.08 15.79 1.70
CA VAL A 166 25.71 14.65 0.85
C VAL A 166 26.21 13.37 1.51
N LEU A 167 25.30 12.42 1.69
CA LEU A 167 25.62 11.12 2.26
C LEU A 167 25.86 10.10 1.14
N VAL A 168 27.07 9.54 1.06
CA VAL A 168 27.34 8.35 0.24
C VAL A 168 27.05 7.10 1.07
N ALA A 169 26.04 6.35 0.67
CA ALA A 169 25.68 5.08 1.30
C ALA A 169 26.29 3.92 0.51
N ALA A 170 27.41 3.40 1.01
CA ALA A 170 28.15 2.31 0.38
C ALA A 170 27.56 0.96 0.81
N ALA A 171 26.90 0.29 -0.11
CA ALA A 171 26.29 -1.01 0.07
C ALA A 171 26.52 -1.90 -1.15
N PRO A 172 26.37 -3.24 -1.03
CA PRO A 172 26.57 -4.14 -2.17
C PRO A 172 25.59 -3.86 -3.32
N TYR A 173 24.42 -3.30 -3.04
CA TYR A 173 23.41 -2.91 -4.01
C TYR A 173 22.61 -1.71 -3.48
N PRO A 174 22.08 -0.83 -4.34
CA PRO A 174 21.16 0.23 -3.93
C PRO A 174 19.76 -0.34 -3.65
N PRO A 175 18.86 0.41 -2.95
CA PRO A 175 17.47 0.01 -2.75
C PRO A 175 16.75 -0.26 -4.08
N GLY A 176 15.97 -1.34 -4.16
CA GLY A 176 15.27 -1.77 -5.36
C GLY A 176 16.10 -2.61 -6.34
N LYS A 177 17.35 -2.96 -5.98
CA LYS A 177 18.28 -3.71 -6.85
C LYS A 177 18.78 -5.02 -6.24
N GLY A 178 18.57 -5.26 -4.96
CA GLY A 178 18.90 -6.52 -4.30
C GLY A 178 17.89 -7.63 -4.61
N THR A 179 18.25 -8.88 -4.30
CA THR A 179 17.27 -9.97 -4.29
C THR A 179 16.24 -9.72 -3.17
N ALA A 180 15.03 -10.24 -3.33
CA ALA A 180 13.98 -10.10 -2.34
C ALA A 180 14.41 -10.52 -0.92
N GLY A 181 15.25 -11.55 -0.79
CA GLY A 181 15.79 -12.00 0.49
C GLY A 181 16.79 -11.01 1.12
N GLU A 182 17.60 -10.34 0.31
CA GLU A 182 18.61 -9.38 0.75
C GLU A 182 17.99 -8.04 1.13
N GLU A 183 17.11 -7.48 0.27
CA GLU A 183 16.46 -6.18 0.50
C GLU A 183 15.54 -6.17 1.73
N PHE A 184 15.01 -7.33 2.09
CA PHE A 184 14.11 -7.45 3.24
C PHE A 184 14.80 -8.00 4.48
N SER A 185 16.14 -8.19 4.46
CA SER A 185 16.87 -8.50 5.70
C SER A 185 16.69 -7.38 6.74
N PRO A 186 16.61 -7.71 8.02
CA PRO A 186 16.49 -6.69 9.08
C PRO A 186 17.65 -5.69 9.04
N GLU A 187 18.86 -6.15 8.76
CA GLU A 187 20.09 -5.36 8.71
C GLU A 187 20.05 -4.34 7.57
N TRP A 188 19.59 -4.76 6.38
CA TRP A 188 19.45 -3.88 5.22
C TRP A 188 18.43 -2.77 5.50
N ARG A 189 17.27 -3.12 6.02
CA ARG A 189 16.23 -2.13 6.35
C ARG A 189 16.69 -1.15 7.41
N GLN A 190 17.40 -1.63 8.42
CA GLN A 190 17.97 -0.77 9.46
C GLN A 190 18.98 0.21 8.85
N PHE A 191 19.84 -0.25 7.95
CA PHE A 191 20.82 0.59 7.26
C PHE A 191 20.15 1.68 6.43
N VAL A 192 19.15 1.34 5.59
CA VAL A 192 18.41 2.31 4.77
C VAL A 192 17.64 3.31 5.64
N SER A 193 16.98 2.81 6.69
CA SER A 193 16.26 3.67 7.65
C SER A 193 17.20 4.62 8.36
N HIS A 194 18.36 4.14 8.77
CA HIS A 194 19.38 4.94 9.43
C HIS A 194 19.93 6.02 8.48
N ALA A 195 20.31 5.67 7.25
CA ALA A 195 20.76 6.63 6.25
C ALA A 195 19.78 7.80 6.07
N ARG A 196 18.47 7.49 6.06
CA ARG A 196 17.42 8.50 5.96
C ARG A 196 17.27 9.34 7.24
N SER A 197 17.42 8.73 8.40
CA SER A 197 17.27 9.43 9.70
C SER A 197 18.36 10.47 9.96
N LEU A 198 19.51 10.37 9.31
CA LEU A 198 20.60 11.36 9.38
C LEU A 198 20.24 12.69 8.69
N SER A 199 19.14 12.74 7.94
CA SER A 199 18.61 13.93 7.26
C SER A 199 19.63 14.69 6.40
N PRO A 200 20.41 14.01 5.52
CA PRO A 200 21.27 14.68 4.56
C PRO A 200 20.43 15.40 3.49
N ASP A 201 21.03 16.34 2.77
CA ASP A 201 20.38 17.00 1.64
C ASP A 201 20.17 16.04 0.46
N LEU A 202 21.09 15.08 0.30
CA LEU A 202 21.03 14.03 -0.71
C LEU A 202 21.68 12.75 -0.18
N ILE A 203 21.06 11.60 -0.44
CA ILE A 203 21.67 10.27 -0.27
C ILE A 203 22.09 9.76 -1.65
N VAL A 204 23.36 9.46 -1.80
CA VAL A 204 23.92 8.86 -3.01
C VAL A 204 24.19 7.37 -2.78
N TRP A 205 23.51 6.54 -3.57
CA TRP A 205 23.77 5.11 -3.65
C TRP A 205 24.64 4.80 -4.85
N VAL A 206 25.55 3.85 -4.70
CA VAL A 206 26.41 3.41 -5.80
C VAL A 206 25.87 2.11 -6.35
N ASP A 207 25.48 2.10 -7.62
CA ASP A 207 25.04 0.90 -8.34
C ASP A 207 26.24 0.24 -9.06
N ARG A 208 26.68 -0.89 -8.54
CA ARG A 208 27.79 -1.67 -9.11
C ARG A 208 27.35 -2.73 -10.11
N GLN A 209 26.04 -2.93 -10.25
CA GLN A 209 25.48 -4.01 -11.06
C GLN A 209 25.01 -3.54 -12.45
N SER A 210 24.83 -2.26 -12.62
CA SER A 210 24.27 -1.66 -13.82
C SER A 210 25.39 -1.16 -14.74
N ALA A 211 25.87 -2.05 -15.62
CA ALA A 211 26.76 -1.64 -16.72
C ALA A 211 26.06 -0.79 -17.80
N ASP A 212 24.71 -0.82 -17.84
CA ASP A 212 23.90 -0.31 -18.96
C ASP A 212 23.25 1.05 -18.70
N GLY A 213 23.75 1.81 -17.74
CA GLY A 213 23.20 3.11 -17.40
C GLY A 213 21.86 3.04 -16.66
N LEU A 214 21.63 4.01 -15.82
CA LEU A 214 20.40 4.11 -15.05
C LEU A 214 19.33 4.82 -15.89
N SER A 215 18.60 4.10 -16.71
CA SER A 215 17.47 4.62 -17.52
C SER A 215 16.34 5.25 -16.68
N TYR A 216 16.45 5.18 -15.37
CA TYR A 216 15.52 5.74 -14.39
C TYR A 216 15.38 7.27 -14.49
N PHE A 217 16.38 7.96 -15.04
CA PHE A 217 16.43 9.41 -15.01
C PHE A 217 15.41 10.08 -15.93
N ASP A 218 15.07 9.41 -17.03
CA ASP A 218 14.11 9.92 -18.01
C ASP A 218 12.66 9.56 -17.67
N THR A 219 12.44 8.84 -16.59
CA THR A 219 11.09 8.46 -16.17
C THR A 219 10.36 9.68 -15.65
N PRO A 220 9.24 10.05 -16.26
CA PRO A 220 8.40 11.11 -15.74
C PRO A 220 7.87 10.75 -14.36
N ARG A 221 7.71 11.74 -13.48
CA ARG A 221 7.18 11.57 -12.14
C ARG A 221 5.92 12.39 -11.93
N LEU A 222 4.89 11.75 -11.44
CA LEU A 222 3.67 12.41 -11.00
C LEU A 222 3.87 13.06 -9.63
N ARG A 223 3.22 14.18 -9.42
CA ARG A 223 3.24 14.88 -8.14
C ARG A 223 1.84 15.12 -7.60
N MET A 224 1.63 14.78 -6.34
CA MET A 224 0.43 15.18 -5.61
C MET A 224 0.47 16.67 -5.34
N PRO A 225 -0.54 17.45 -5.77
CA PRO A 225 -0.65 18.85 -5.38
C PRO A 225 -0.64 19.01 -3.85
N GLY A 226 0.31 19.79 -3.32
CA GLY A 226 0.44 20.02 -1.88
C GLY A 226 1.04 18.87 -1.06
N GLY A 227 1.63 17.87 -1.71
CA GLY A 227 2.32 16.74 -1.06
C GLY A 227 3.82 17.03 -0.93
N GLY A 228 4.25 17.44 0.25
CA GLY A 228 5.66 17.57 0.61
C GLY A 228 5.94 16.75 1.87
N GLN A 229 6.39 15.53 1.75
CA GLN A 229 7.16 14.92 2.83
C GLN A 229 8.62 15.28 2.59
N HIS A 230 9.25 15.96 3.55
CA HIS A 230 10.70 16.14 3.59
C HIS A 230 11.37 14.78 3.85
N ARG A 231 11.53 13.99 2.78
CA ARG A 231 12.48 12.88 2.79
C ARG A 231 13.75 13.39 2.12
N PRO A 232 14.94 12.98 2.59
CA PRO A 232 16.17 13.26 1.86
C PRO A 232 16.02 12.75 0.42
N HIS A 233 16.42 13.56 -0.55
CA HIS A 233 16.46 13.12 -1.95
C HIS A 233 17.44 11.97 -2.09
N THR A 234 17.18 11.08 -3.03
CA THR A 234 18.01 9.90 -3.25
C THR A 234 18.47 9.85 -4.69
N ALA A 235 19.78 9.74 -4.89
CA ALA A 235 20.40 9.53 -6.18
C ALA A 235 21.06 8.17 -6.26
N MET A 236 21.10 7.58 -7.45
CA MET A 236 21.88 6.41 -7.78
C MET A 236 22.93 6.76 -8.82
N ILE A 237 24.16 6.29 -8.63
CA ILE A 237 25.28 6.51 -9.55
C ILE A 237 25.82 5.16 -10.00
N GLY A 238 25.81 4.92 -11.32
CA GLY A 238 26.28 3.72 -11.96
C GLY A 238 27.61 3.88 -12.72
N GLU A 239 28.32 5.01 -12.57
CA GLU A 239 29.62 5.24 -13.24
C GLU A 239 30.72 4.43 -12.53
N PRO A 240 31.35 3.42 -13.18
CA PRO A 240 32.28 2.52 -12.52
C PRO A 240 33.50 3.21 -11.90
N SER A 241 34.06 4.22 -12.57
CA SER A 241 35.23 4.96 -12.08
C SER A 241 34.92 5.78 -10.84
N VAL A 242 33.74 6.36 -10.77
CA VAL A 242 33.24 7.10 -9.61
C VAL A 242 32.92 6.12 -8.47
N ALA A 243 32.26 4.98 -8.79
CA ALA A 243 31.96 3.93 -7.82
C ALA A 243 33.21 3.46 -7.10
N GLN A 244 34.26 3.15 -7.85
CA GLN A 244 35.55 2.72 -7.28
C GLN A 244 36.15 3.82 -6.39
N ALA A 245 36.19 5.05 -6.85
CA ALA A 245 36.77 6.16 -6.07
C ALA A 245 35.99 6.42 -4.77
N LEU A 246 34.65 6.30 -4.80
CA LEU A 246 33.81 6.43 -3.60
C LEU A 246 34.00 5.27 -2.61
N ASP A 247 34.28 4.07 -3.11
CA ASP A 247 34.58 2.90 -2.24
C ASP A 247 35.87 3.07 -1.46
N GLU A 248 36.87 3.73 -2.06
CA GLU A 248 38.17 4.00 -1.45
C GLU A 248 38.12 5.08 -0.36
N LEU A 249 37.04 5.85 -0.27
CA LEU A 249 36.87 6.87 0.77
C LEU A 249 36.67 6.24 2.15
N PRO A 250 37.23 6.85 3.22
CA PRO A 250 36.95 6.42 4.57
C PRO A 250 35.50 6.67 4.96
N ASP A 251 34.96 5.89 5.89
CA ASP A 251 33.69 6.22 6.54
C ASP A 251 33.83 7.46 7.43
N GLY A 252 32.76 8.22 7.53
CA GLY A 252 32.73 9.51 8.21
C GLY A 252 32.96 10.67 7.26
N GLU A 253 33.61 11.72 7.73
CA GLU A 253 34.00 12.89 6.93
C GLU A 253 35.09 12.47 5.92
N THR A 254 34.79 12.58 4.64
CA THR A 254 35.67 12.07 3.58
C THR A 254 36.70 13.08 3.07
N GLY A 255 36.49 14.35 3.34
CA GLY A 255 37.24 15.45 2.73
C GLY A 255 36.92 15.68 1.25
N ALA A 256 35.96 14.94 0.69
CA ALA A 256 35.43 15.17 -0.66
C ALA A 256 34.29 16.17 -0.63
N THR A 257 34.02 16.78 -1.79
CA THR A 257 32.82 17.59 -2.01
C THR A 257 32.04 17.11 -3.22
N PHE A 258 30.75 17.44 -3.25
CA PHE A 258 29.82 17.03 -4.29
C PHE A 258 29.05 18.24 -4.83
N SER A 259 28.90 18.30 -6.15
CA SER A 259 28.04 19.27 -6.82
C SER A 259 27.06 18.56 -7.73
N LEU A 260 25.80 18.97 -7.67
CA LEU A 260 24.72 18.47 -8.52
C LEU A 260 23.85 19.63 -8.98
N HIS A 261 23.71 19.77 -10.29
CA HIS A 261 22.78 20.71 -10.89
C HIS A 261 21.79 19.98 -11.79
N VAL A 262 20.53 19.94 -11.36
CA VAL A 262 19.40 19.33 -12.05
C VAL A 262 18.22 20.27 -11.93
N ARG A 263 17.52 20.52 -13.03
CA ARG A 263 16.29 21.32 -13.04
C ARG A 263 15.06 20.45 -13.24
N GLU A 264 13.95 20.89 -12.68
CA GLU A 264 12.65 20.36 -13.03
C GLU A 264 12.23 20.91 -14.39
N GLY A 265 11.86 20.03 -15.31
CA GLY A 265 11.28 20.42 -16.59
C GLY A 265 9.83 20.90 -16.43
N PRO A 266 9.28 21.53 -17.48
CA PRO A 266 7.91 22.03 -17.44
C PRO A 266 6.91 20.87 -17.22
N PRO A 267 5.95 21.02 -16.28
CA PRO A 267 4.99 19.96 -15.97
C PRO A 267 3.96 19.81 -17.11
N VAL A 268 3.64 18.55 -17.40
CA VAL A 268 2.53 18.17 -18.27
C VAL A 268 1.38 17.71 -17.39
N GLN A 269 0.17 18.24 -17.62
CA GLN A 269 -1.01 17.81 -16.85
C GLN A 269 -1.49 16.44 -17.35
N ARG A 270 -1.55 15.47 -16.43
CA ARG A 270 -2.03 14.12 -16.70
C ARG A 270 -3.40 13.92 -16.08
N ARG A 271 -4.29 13.34 -16.85
CA ARG A 271 -5.62 12.93 -16.40
C ARG A 271 -5.55 11.50 -15.91
N LEU A 272 -5.81 11.27 -14.63
CA LEU A 272 -5.78 9.98 -13.96
C LEU A 272 -7.15 9.67 -13.36
N ARG A 273 -7.47 8.41 -13.14
CA ARG A 273 -8.82 8.00 -12.77
C ARG A 273 -8.81 6.90 -11.70
N ASN A 274 -9.40 7.15 -10.54
CA ASN A 274 -9.92 6.04 -9.75
C ASN A 274 -11.23 5.55 -10.37
N VAL A 275 -11.55 4.27 -10.20
CA VAL A 275 -12.82 3.71 -10.71
C VAL A 275 -13.65 3.25 -9.52
N ALA A 276 -14.89 3.76 -9.41
CA ALA A 276 -15.74 3.57 -8.24
C ALA A 276 -17.17 3.18 -8.61
N ALA A 277 -17.72 2.21 -7.88
CA ALA A 277 -19.12 1.80 -7.98
C ALA A 277 -19.70 1.56 -6.59
N ILE A 278 -21.03 1.66 -6.47
CA ILE A 278 -21.75 1.43 -5.22
C ILE A 278 -22.87 0.41 -5.39
N LEU A 279 -22.96 -0.51 -4.44
CA LEU A 279 -24.15 -1.30 -4.17
C LEU A 279 -24.85 -0.68 -2.97
N ARG A 280 -25.98 -0.01 -3.21
CA ARG A 280 -26.71 0.67 -2.13
C ARG A 280 -27.28 -0.32 -1.14
N GLY A 281 -27.17 0.03 0.14
CA GLY A 281 -27.77 -0.71 1.24
C GLY A 281 -29.28 -0.62 1.28
N SER A 282 -29.92 -1.59 1.93
CA SER A 282 -31.39 -1.69 2.04
C SER A 282 -31.96 -1.14 3.36
N ASP A 283 -31.14 -0.95 4.39
CA ASP A 283 -31.59 -0.43 5.68
C ASP A 283 -31.78 1.10 5.61
N PRO A 284 -32.91 1.65 6.04
CA PRO A 284 -33.19 3.08 5.88
C PRO A 284 -32.26 4.01 6.66
N VAL A 285 -31.51 3.49 7.65
CA VAL A 285 -30.54 4.26 8.46
C VAL A 285 -29.11 3.89 8.08
N LEU A 286 -28.84 2.60 7.96
CA LEU A 286 -27.47 2.11 7.73
C LEU A 286 -27.03 2.24 6.26
N CYS A 287 -27.94 2.43 5.30
CA CYS A 287 -27.59 2.62 3.88
C CYS A 287 -26.68 3.83 3.62
N ASP A 288 -26.68 4.82 4.53
CA ASP A 288 -25.79 5.97 4.48
C ASP A 288 -24.44 5.73 5.18
N THR A 289 -24.17 4.50 5.59
CA THR A 289 -22.87 4.05 6.09
C THR A 289 -22.22 3.09 5.11
N PHE A 290 -20.88 3.15 4.99
CA PHE A 290 -20.17 2.54 3.89
C PHE A 290 -19.10 1.56 4.37
N VAL A 291 -19.02 0.41 3.70
CA VAL A 291 -17.87 -0.49 3.74
C VAL A 291 -17.20 -0.44 2.37
N LEU A 292 -15.90 -0.13 2.34
CA LEU A 292 -15.13 -0.07 1.11
C LEU A 292 -14.44 -1.40 0.86
N LEU A 293 -14.47 -1.88 -0.39
CA LEU A 293 -13.60 -2.92 -0.91
C LEU A 293 -12.70 -2.26 -1.96
N THR A 294 -11.39 -2.34 -1.76
CA THR A 294 -10.42 -1.59 -2.57
C THR A 294 -9.33 -2.49 -3.15
N ALA A 295 -8.72 -2.06 -4.24
CA ALA A 295 -7.52 -2.64 -4.83
C ALA A 295 -6.88 -1.60 -5.74
N HIS A 296 -5.55 -1.57 -5.87
CA HIS A 296 -4.93 -0.78 -6.94
C HIS A 296 -4.93 -1.55 -8.26
N TYR A 297 -5.02 -0.83 -9.38
CA TYR A 297 -5.11 -1.46 -10.70
C TYR A 297 -3.95 -1.12 -11.63
N ASP A 298 -3.04 -0.27 -11.17
CA ASP A 298 -1.76 -0.02 -11.81
C ASP A 298 -0.75 -1.14 -11.54
N GLY A 299 0.37 -1.04 -12.18
CA GLY A 299 1.58 -1.82 -11.97
C GLY A 299 2.77 -1.00 -12.45
N THR A 300 3.96 -1.56 -12.42
CA THR A 300 5.22 -0.83 -12.65
C THR A 300 5.55 -0.60 -14.14
N GLY A 301 4.86 -1.28 -15.06
CA GLY A 301 5.00 -1.05 -16.50
C GLY A 301 6.21 -1.72 -17.16
N PRO A 302 6.58 -1.27 -18.37
CA PRO A 302 7.70 -1.84 -19.09
C PRO A 302 9.04 -1.42 -18.49
N ILE A 303 10.02 -2.35 -18.52
CA ILE A 303 11.41 -2.10 -18.12
C ILE A 303 12.27 -1.71 -19.31
N ALA A 304 13.19 -0.78 -19.09
CA ALA A 304 14.01 -0.22 -20.16
C ALA A 304 15.13 -1.16 -20.65
N SER A 305 15.64 -2.07 -19.80
CA SER A 305 16.78 -2.94 -20.12
C SER A 305 16.80 -4.23 -19.30
N GLY A 306 17.52 -5.24 -19.74
CA GLY A 306 18.01 -6.35 -18.89
C GLY A 306 17.31 -7.71 -19.06
N SER A 307 16.15 -7.86 -19.73
CA SER A 307 15.53 -9.18 -20.00
C SER A 307 14.92 -9.28 -21.39
N GLN A 308 14.72 -10.52 -21.89
CA GLN A 308 13.97 -10.77 -23.13
C GLN A 308 12.51 -10.34 -22.95
N ASP A 309 11.94 -10.59 -21.78
CA ASP A 309 10.64 -10.10 -21.37
C ASP A 309 10.82 -8.75 -20.68
N ARG A 310 10.20 -7.73 -21.26
CA ARG A 310 10.33 -6.32 -20.84
C ARG A 310 9.07 -5.77 -20.20
N ILE A 311 8.03 -6.57 -20.03
CA ILE A 311 6.76 -6.13 -19.47
C ILE A 311 6.60 -6.75 -18.09
N TRP A 312 6.51 -5.91 -17.08
CA TRP A 312 6.07 -6.37 -15.77
C TRP A 312 4.53 -6.42 -15.78
N ASN A 313 4.00 -7.60 -16.07
CA ASN A 313 2.56 -7.82 -16.24
C ASN A 313 1.76 -7.60 -14.94
N ALA A 314 2.42 -7.70 -13.78
CA ALA A 314 1.82 -7.42 -12.48
C ALA A 314 0.54 -8.25 -12.26
N ALA A 315 0.65 -9.58 -12.48
CA ALA A 315 -0.50 -10.48 -12.41
C ALA A 315 -0.96 -10.69 -10.96
N ASN A 316 -0.01 -10.98 -10.07
CA ASN A 316 -0.32 -11.09 -8.65
C ASN A 316 -0.39 -9.72 -7.98
N ASP A 317 0.48 -8.80 -8.39
CA ASP A 317 0.58 -7.45 -7.86
C ASP A 317 0.25 -6.40 -8.94
N ASN A 318 -1.05 -5.97 -9.13
CA ASN A 318 -2.21 -6.39 -8.34
C ASN A 318 -3.43 -6.68 -9.24
N ALA A 319 -3.23 -7.31 -10.42
CA ALA A 319 -4.39 -7.77 -11.20
C ALA A 319 -5.22 -8.80 -10.43
N SER A 320 -4.61 -9.57 -9.52
CA SER A 320 -5.32 -10.53 -8.65
C SER A 320 -6.29 -9.85 -7.70
N GLY A 321 -5.90 -8.79 -7.01
CA GLY A 321 -6.78 -8.02 -6.13
C GLY A 321 -7.93 -7.37 -6.89
N VAL A 322 -7.65 -6.78 -8.06
CA VAL A 322 -8.69 -6.21 -8.93
C VAL A 322 -9.68 -7.28 -9.41
N ALA A 323 -9.19 -8.44 -9.87
CA ALA A 323 -10.05 -9.53 -10.31
C ALA A 323 -10.97 -10.03 -9.19
N ALA A 324 -10.43 -10.18 -7.96
CA ALA A 324 -11.20 -10.54 -6.80
C ALA A 324 -12.30 -9.50 -6.48
N LEU A 325 -11.95 -8.21 -6.51
CA LEU A 325 -12.91 -7.12 -6.31
C LEU A 325 -14.03 -7.15 -7.36
N LEU A 326 -13.70 -7.39 -8.63
CA LEU A 326 -14.68 -7.47 -9.72
C LEU A 326 -15.62 -8.66 -9.56
N ASP A 327 -15.11 -9.85 -9.21
CA ASP A 327 -15.95 -11.02 -8.99
C ASP A 327 -16.87 -10.86 -7.77
N VAL A 328 -16.39 -10.21 -6.69
CA VAL A 328 -17.25 -9.84 -5.54
C VAL A 328 -18.35 -8.87 -6.00
N ALA A 329 -18.02 -7.85 -6.79
CA ALA A 329 -18.98 -6.89 -7.32
C ALA A 329 -20.04 -7.57 -8.21
N LEU A 330 -19.62 -8.47 -9.11
CA LEU A 330 -20.50 -9.25 -9.97
C LEU A 330 -21.42 -10.16 -9.16
N ALA A 331 -20.89 -10.89 -8.17
CA ALA A 331 -21.67 -11.79 -7.31
C ALA A 331 -22.74 -11.02 -6.51
N LEU A 332 -22.34 -9.95 -5.83
CA LEU A 332 -23.24 -9.18 -4.97
C LEU A 332 -24.21 -8.31 -5.75
N GLY A 333 -23.86 -7.90 -6.97
CA GLY A 333 -24.76 -7.19 -7.89
C GLY A 333 -26.03 -7.96 -8.24
N THR A 334 -25.96 -9.31 -8.26
CA THR A 334 -27.10 -10.20 -8.57
C THR A 334 -28.13 -10.30 -7.43
N LEU A 335 -27.77 -9.87 -6.22
CA LEU A 335 -28.64 -10.00 -5.06
C LEU A 335 -29.93 -9.18 -5.23
N LYS A 336 -31.09 -9.82 -5.00
CA LYS A 336 -32.39 -9.14 -4.92
C LYS A 336 -32.50 -8.35 -3.62
N GLU A 337 -32.17 -8.99 -2.51
CA GLU A 337 -32.11 -8.36 -1.19
C GLU A 337 -30.69 -7.88 -0.94
N LYS A 338 -30.52 -6.57 -0.90
CA LYS A 338 -29.23 -5.94 -0.70
C LYS A 338 -28.80 -6.03 0.77
N PRO A 339 -27.50 -6.00 1.08
CA PRO A 339 -27.03 -5.88 2.46
C PRO A 339 -27.55 -4.57 3.09
N ARG A 340 -27.51 -4.48 4.43
CA ARG A 340 -28.07 -3.32 5.15
C ARG A 340 -27.30 -2.04 4.87
N ARG A 341 -25.96 -2.09 4.90
CA ARG A 341 -25.07 -0.96 4.60
C ARG A 341 -24.70 -0.95 3.12
N SER A 342 -24.33 0.20 2.63
CA SER A 342 -23.82 0.37 1.27
C SER A 342 -22.39 -0.16 1.14
N LEU A 343 -22.11 -0.85 0.02
CA LEU A 343 -20.79 -1.32 -0.34
C LEU A 343 -20.24 -0.44 -1.46
N VAL A 344 -19.03 0.07 -1.27
CA VAL A 344 -18.31 0.83 -2.30
C VAL A 344 -17.15 -0.01 -2.81
N PHE A 345 -17.13 -0.26 -4.11
CA PHE A 345 -16.04 -0.92 -4.83
C PHE A 345 -15.19 0.17 -5.47
N LEU A 346 -13.90 0.20 -5.16
CA LEU A 346 -13.04 1.31 -5.52
C LEU A 346 -11.65 0.82 -5.92
N THR A 347 -11.22 1.14 -7.15
CA THR A 347 -9.89 0.82 -7.60
C THR A 347 -9.06 2.08 -7.79
N PHE A 348 -7.79 2.02 -7.38
CA PHE A 348 -6.88 3.15 -7.35
C PHE A 348 -5.82 3.09 -8.45
N PHE A 349 -5.45 4.25 -8.97
CA PHE A 349 -4.28 4.44 -9.80
C PHE A 349 -3.07 4.79 -8.93
N GLY A 350 -1.86 4.46 -9.39
CA GLY A 350 -0.61 4.98 -8.85
C GLY A 350 -0.32 4.55 -7.41
N GLU A 351 -0.67 3.35 -7.02
CA GLU A 351 -0.22 2.76 -5.76
C GLU A 351 1.28 2.60 -5.77
N GLU A 352 1.83 2.05 -6.86
CA GLU A 352 3.25 1.84 -7.12
C GLU A 352 4.08 3.14 -7.13
N ASP A 353 3.43 4.26 -7.41
CA ASP A 353 4.00 5.61 -7.34
C ASP A 353 3.73 6.33 -6.00
N GLY A 354 3.38 5.59 -4.96
CA GLY A 354 3.16 6.10 -3.61
C GLY A 354 1.71 6.38 -3.25
N MET A 355 0.82 5.50 -3.67
CA MET A 355 -0.61 5.53 -3.30
C MET A 355 -1.32 6.80 -3.79
N LEU A 356 -1.02 7.26 -5.00
CA LEU A 356 -1.54 8.53 -5.53
C LEU A 356 -3.07 8.58 -5.56
N GLY A 357 -3.71 7.50 -6.01
CA GLY A 357 -5.15 7.40 -6.17
C GLY A 357 -5.91 7.38 -4.85
N SER A 358 -5.46 6.58 -3.89
CA SER A 358 -6.09 6.54 -2.55
C SER A 358 -5.87 7.83 -1.77
N ARG A 359 -4.69 8.46 -1.88
CA ARG A 359 -4.41 9.77 -1.28
C ARG A 359 -5.27 10.87 -1.92
N TYR A 360 -5.52 10.79 -3.24
CA TYR A 360 -6.44 11.69 -3.91
C TYR A 360 -7.87 11.49 -3.40
N TYR A 361 -8.32 10.23 -3.31
CA TYR A 361 -9.64 9.91 -2.74
C TYR A 361 -9.79 10.43 -1.30
N ALA A 362 -8.78 10.28 -0.46
CA ALA A 362 -8.81 10.77 0.91
C ALA A 362 -9.05 12.28 1.03
N LYS A 363 -8.51 13.06 0.07
CA LYS A 363 -8.72 14.51 -0.01
C LYS A 363 -10.04 14.90 -0.67
N HIS A 364 -10.57 14.04 -1.55
CA HIS A 364 -11.76 14.28 -2.36
C HIS A 364 -12.72 13.06 -2.30
N PRO A 365 -13.20 12.67 -1.12
CA PRO A 365 -13.94 11.42 -0.98
C PRO A 365 -15.29 11.46 -1.68
N LEU A 366 -15.61 10.40 -2.44
CA LEU A 366 -16.89 10.25 -3.13
C LEU A 366 -18.04 9.91 -2.18
N VAL A 367 -17.73 9.29 -1.03
CA VAL A 367 -18.65 9.08 0.08
C VAL A 367 -18.05 9.65 1.36
N PRO A 368 -18.86 10.16 2.29
CA PRO A 368 -18.33 10.79 3.50
C PRO A 368 -17.43 9.83 4.31
N ILE A 369 -16.18 10.22 4.54
CA ILE A 369 -15.24 9.43 5.37
C ILE A 369 -15.81 9.17 6.77
N ARG A 370 -16.54 10.15 7.35
CA ARG A 370 -17.17 9.99 8.68
C ARG A 370 -18.19 8.84 8.72
N ASN A 371 -18.80 8.49 7.59
CA ASN A 371 -19.76 7.41 7.46
C ASN A 371 -19.12 6.10 6.94
N THR A 372 -17.84 6.12 6.61
CA THR A 372 -17.07 4.93 6.24
C THR A 372 -16.66 4.17 7.50
N ILE A 373 -17.22 2.96 7.67
CA ILE A 373 -17.01 2.17 8.89
C ILE A 373 -15.80 1.24 8.80
N ALA A 374 -15.46 0.79 7.58
CA ALA A 374 -14.34 -0.08 7.31
C ALA A 374 -13.86 0.06 5.87
N ALA A 375 -12.57 -0.22 5.63
CA ALA A 375 -12.01 -0.40 4.30
C ALA A 375 -11.18 -1.70 4.26
N ILE A 376 -11.45 -2.54 3.26
CA ILE A 376 -10.74 -3.78 3.02
C ILE A 376 -10.01 -3.63 1.70
N ASN A 377 -8.69 -3.61 1.74
CA ASN A 377 -7.85 -3.59 0.56
C ASN A 377 -7.48 -5.02 0.18
N LEU A 378 -7.52 -5.33 -1.11
CA LEU A 378 -7.18 -6.63 -1.67
C LEU A 378 -5.88 -6.52 -2.44
N GLU A 379 -4.90 -7.34 -2.10
CA GLU A 379 -3.57 -7.29 -2.71
C GLU A 379 -2.91 -8.66 -2.71
N GLN A 380 -2.29 -9.04 -3.83
CA GLN A 380 -1.48 -10.25 -3.95
C GLN A 380 -2.20 -11.53 -3.51
N LEU A 381 -3.39 -11.78 -4.08
CA LEU A 381 -4.26 -12.90 -3.68
C LEU A 381 -3.98 -14.21 -4.42
N GLY A 382 -3.14 -14.19 -5.45
CA GLY A 382 -3.03 -15.27 -6.42
C GLY A 382 -1.85 -16.22 -6.23
N ARG A 383 -0.81 -15.88 -5.46
CA ARG A 383 0.39 -16.71 -5.30
C ARG A 383 0.41 -17.38 -3.93
N THR A 384 0.63 -18.70 -3.95
CA THR A 384 0.73 -19.53 -2.74
C THR A 384 2.16 -19.93 -2.40
N ASP A 385 3.12 -19.71 -3.31
CA ASP A 385 4.55 -20.00 -3.19
C ASP A 385 5.35 -18.85 -2.58
N ALA A 386 4.89 -18.33 -1.46
CA ALA A 386 5.52 -17.20 -0.79
C ALA A 386 6.82 -17.57 -0.05
N ALA A 387 7.67 -16.58 0.21
CA ALA A 387 8.91 -16.75 0.97
C ALA A 387 8.67 -17.22 2.42
N GLU A 388 7.51 -16.94 2.97
CA GLU A 388 7.04 -17.44 4.27
C GLU A 388 6.54 -18.90 4.26
N GLY A 389 6.66 -19.59 3.14
CA GLY A 389 6.25 -20.96 2.90
C GLY A 389 4.90 -21.08 2.19
N ASP A 390 4.43 -22.31 1.99
CA ASP A 390 3.17 -22.60 1.30
C ASP A 390 1.97 -21.90 1.96
N GLN A 391 1.25 -21.11 1.18
CA GLN A 391 0.09 -20.34 1.59
C GLN A 391 -1.24 -20.92 1.08
N ALA A 392 -1.26 -22.12 0.52
CA ALA A 392 -2.51 -22.76 0.08
C ALA A 392 -3.49 -22.91 1.26
N GLY A 393 -4.73 -22.48 1.09
CA GLY A 393 -5.75 -22.46 2.13
C GLY A 393 -5.52 -21.44 3.25
N LYS A 394 -4.61 -20.48 3.07
CA LYS A 394 -4.28 -19.45 4.07
C LYS A 394 -4.40 -18.07 3.47
N ALA A 395 -4.63 -17.07 4.33
CA ALA A 395 -4.50 -15.67 4.02
C ALA A 395 -4.11 -14.87 5.27
N SER A 396 -3.54 -13.71 5.08
CA SER A 396 -3.10 -12.81 6.15
C SER A 396 -3.80 -11.46 6.05
N ILE A 397 -4.02 -10.85 7.22
CA ILE A 397 -4.52 -9.47 7.35
C ILE A 397 -3.39 -8.62 7.91
N THR A 398 -3.05 -7.53 7.25
CA THR A 398 -2.08 -6.57 7.76
C THR A 398 -2.61 -5.91 9.03
N GLY A 399 -1.76 -5.76 10.07
CA GLY A 399 -2.20 -5.23 11.37
C GLY A 399 -3.35 -6.03 11.99
N TYR A 400 -3.29 -7.36 11.96
CA TYR A 400 -4.38 -8.29 12.33
C TYR A 400 -5.08 -7.92 13.64
N ASP A 401 -4.36 -7.56 14.67
CA ASP A 401 -4.85 -7.22 16.01
C ASP A 401 -4.98 -5.70 16.25
N TYR A 402 -4.84 -4.87 15.20
CA TYR A 402 -5.02 -3.42 15.32
C TYR A 402 -6.49 -3.01 15.43
N SER A 403 -7.39 -3.79 14.86
CA SER A 403 -8.84 -3.55 14.94
C SER A 403 -9.63 -4.86 14.94
N GLU A 404 -10.95 -4.77 15.12
CA GLU A 404 -11.84 -5.93 15.06
C GLU A 404 -11.97 -6.55 13.66
N ILE A 405 -11.40 -5.93 12.61
CA ILE A 405 -11.40 -6.49 11.25
C ILE A 405 -10.71 -7.86 11.20
N GLY A 406 -9.63 -8.07 11.97
CA GLY A 406 -8.99 -9.38 12.09
C GLY A 406 -9.96 -10.48 12.54
N GLU A 407 -10.81 -10.19 13.53
CA GLU A 407 -11.83 -11.13 14.02
C GLU A 407 -12.96 -11.35 12.99
N VAL A 408 -13.33 -10.33 12.22
CA VAL A 408 -14.29 -10.47 11.10
C VAL A 408 -13.75 -11.48 10.08
N PHE A 409 -12.51 -11.32 9.66
CA PHE A 409 -11.87 -12.23 8.70
C PHE A 409 -11.67 -13.63 9.26
N LYS A 410 -11.29 -13.76 10.51
CA LYS A 410 -11.20 -15.06 11.19
C LYS A 410 -12.54 -15.79 11.18
N SER A 411 -13.63 -15.09 11.51
CA SER A 411 -14.98 -15.66 11.46
C SER A 411 -15.41 -16.06 10.03
N ALA A 412 -15.06 -15.27 9.03
CA ALA A 412 -15.30 -15.59 7.63
C ALA A 412 -14.48 -16.80 7.18
N GLY A 413 -13.21 -16.87 7.57
CA GLY A 413 -12.27 -17.94 7.25
C GLY A 413 -12.70 -19.29 7.82
N GLU A 414 -13.11 -19.34 9.09
CA GLU A 414 -13.64 -20.54 9.75
C GLU A 414 -14.81 -21.18 8.98
N ARG A 415 -15.63 -20.36 8.29
CA ARG A 415 -16.76 -20.81 7.49
C ARG A 415 -16.44 -21.09 6.02
N SER A 416 -15.28 -20.67 5.56
CA SER A 416 -14.84 -20.81 4.17
C SER A 416 -13.68 -21.80 4.00
N GLY A 417 -13.17 -22.38 5.09
CA GLY A 417 -12.03 -23.29 5.07
C GLY A 417 -10.70 -22.59 4.77
N ILE A 418 -10.61 -21.27 4.96
CA ILE A 418 -9.38 -20.48 4.79
C ILE A 418 -8.85 -20.10 6.18
N ALA A 419 -7.63 -20.49 6.48
CA ALA A 419 -6.97 -20.10 7.73
C ALA A 419 -6.52 -18.63 7.67
N ILE A 420 -7.02 -17.81 8.59
CA ILE A 420 -6.65 -16.40 8.69
C ILE A 420 -5.69 -16.19 9.86
N SER A 421 -4.59 -15.51 9.57
CA SER A 421 -3.61 -15.15 10.60
C SER A 421 -3.13 -13.70 10.43
N GLY A 422 -2.65 -13.11 11.53
CA GLY A 422 -1.67 -12.05 11.46
C GLY A 422 -0.32 -12.73 11.32
N ASN A 423 0.23 -12.82 10.12
CA ASN A 423 1.59 -13.31 9.94
C ASN A 423 2.54 -12.43 10.77
N GLY A 424 3.05 -12.95 11.89
CA GLY A 424 3.80 -12.18 12.89
C GLY A 424 5.05 -11.47 12.37
N LEU A 425 5.58 -11.91 11.22
CA LEU A 425 6.73 -11.28 10.57
C LEU A 425 6.29 -10.13 9.64
N ASN A 426 5.16 -10.26 8.96
CA ASN A 426 4.77 -9.43 7.83
C ASN A 426 3.53 -8.57 8.07
N SER A 427 2.58 -9.03 8.88
CA SER A 427 1.31 -8.31 9.13
C SER A 427 1.52 -6.86 9.57
N ASP A 428 2.35 -6.62 10.57
CA ASP A 428 2.65 -5.28 11.06
C ASP A 428 3.53 -4.47 10.11
N LYS A 429 4.48 -5.15 9.47
CA LYS A 429 5.45 -4.53 8.55
C LYS A 429 4.76 -3.93 7.34
N TYR A 430 3.85 -4.67 6.72
CA TYR A 430 3.17 -4.25 5.50
C TYR A 430 1.89 -3.45 5.75
N PHE A 431 1.49 -3.25 7.00
CA PHE A 431 0.33 -2.42 7.32
C PHE A 431 0.46 -0.99 6.78
N MET A 432 1.69 -0.46 6.71
CA MET A 432 2.00 0.88 6.23
C MET A 432 2.33 0.95 4.73
N ALA A 433 2.30 -0.18 4.03
CA ALA A 433 2.91 -0.29 2.70
C ALA A 433 1.91 -0.23 1.54
N SER A 434 0.60 -0.21 1.80
CA SER A 434 -0.42 -0.19 0.76
C SER A 434 -1.57 0.78 1.08
N ASP A 435 -2.55 0.90 0.18
CA ASP A 435 -3.66 1.87 0.19
C ASP A 435 -4.49 1.89 1.48
N ASN A 436 -4.52 0.79 2.24
CA ASN A 436 -5.21 0.72 3.54
C ASN A 436 -4.75 1.79 4.52
N ILE A 437 -3.44 2.15 4.51
CA ILE A 437 -2.89 3.13 5.45
C ILE A 437 -3.54 4.50 5.31
N VAL A 438 -3.89 4.89 4.10
CA VAL A 438 -4.51 6.19 3.82
C VAL A 438 -5.83 6.32 4.57
N PHE A 439 -6.63 5.25 4.63
CA PHE A 439 -7.88 5.23 5.39
C PHE A 439 -7.66 5.08 6.89
N ALA A 440 -6.68 4.29 7.29
CA ALA A 440 -6.32 4.13 8.70
C ALA A 440 -5.88 5.46 9.33
N GLU A 441 -5.10 6.27 8.62
CA GLU A 441 -4.69 7.62 9.03
C GLU A 441 -5.88 8.58 9.20
N LEU A 442 -6.99 8.33 8.50
CA LEU A 442 -8.26 9.02 8.67
C LEU A 442 -9.15 8.41 9.76
N GLY A 443 -8.66 7.44 10.51
CA GLY A 443 -9.39 6.79 11.60
C GLY A 443 -10.41 5.73 11.17
N VAL A 444 -10.42 5.31 9.91
CA VAL A 444 -11.23 4.20 9.41
C VAL A 444 -10.49 2.89 9.68
N PRO A 445 -11.07 1.88 10.37
CA PRO A 445 -10.50 0.54 10.42
C PRO A 445 -10.27 0.01 9.02
N ALA A 446 -8.99 -0.06 8.61
CA ALA A 446 -8.58 -0.36 7.25
C ALA A 446 -7.37 -1.30 7.22
N HIS A 447 -7.49 -2.38 6.47
CA HIS A 447 -6.49 -3.44 6.43
C HIS A 447 -6.38 -4.02 5.03
N THR A 448 -5.20 -4.56 4.70
CA THR A 448 -4.98 -5.31 3.46
C THR A 448 -5.10 -6.80 3.71
N LEU A 449 -5.91 -7.49 2.91
CA LEU A 449 -5.93 -8.93 2.78
C LEU A 449 -4.91 -9.34 1.73
N CYS A 450 -4.01 -10.27 2.09
CA CYS A 450 -2.96 -10.79 1.23
C CYS A 450 -2.83 -12.30 1.42
N VAL A 451 -2.44 -13.05 0.37
CA VAL A 451 -2.09 -14.47 0.48
C VAL A 451 -0.59 -14.62 0.71
N GLY A 452 0.24 -14.08 -0.14
CA GLY A 452 1.69 -14.13 -0.01
C GLY A 452 2.31 -12.77 -0.20
N TYR A 453 2.98 -12.25 0.84
CA TYR A 453 3.60 -10.91 0.76
C TYR A 453 4.82 -10.86 -0.15
N MET A 454 5.61 -11.92 -0.16
CA MET A 454 6.83 -12.02 -0.94
C MET A 454 6.83 -13.36 -1.69
N TYR A 455 6.84 -13.31 -2.99
CA TYR A 455 6.91 -14.47 -3.87
C TYR A 455 8.07 -14.31 -4.87
N PRO A 456 8.55 -15.39 -5.50
CA PRO A 456 9.80 -15.36 -6.29
C PRO A 456 9.86 -14.35 -7.43
N ASP A 457 8.69 -13.98 -7.96
CA ASP A 457 8.57 -13.10 -9.14
C ASP A 457 8.06 -11.69 -8.78
N TYR A 458 7.99 -11.36 -7.48
CA TYR A 458 7.53 -10.06 -6.99
C TYR A 458 8.32 -8.91 -7.62
N HIS A 459 7.62 -7.89 -8.14
CA HIS A 459 8.19 -6.77 -8.89
C HIS A 459 9.17 -7.23 -9.98
N GLY A 460 8.75 -8.23 -10.77
CA GLY A 460 9.56 -8.80 -11.83
C GLY A 460 8.77 -9.14 -13.10
N ALA A 461 9.48 -9.21 -14.23
CA ALA A 461 8.88 -9.54 -15.52
C ALA A 461 8.21 -10.94 -15.54
N ARG A 462 8.52 -11.80 -14.57
CA ARG A 462 7.95 -13.14 -14.50
C ARG A 462 6.67 -13.23 -13.66
N ASP A 463 6.10 -12.13 -13.19
CA ASP A 463 4.79 -12.13 -12.53
C ASP A 463 3.65 -12.22 -13.56
N HIS A 464 3.50 -13.42 -14.14
CA HIS A 464 2.52 -13.74 -15.17
C HIS A 464 1.28 -14.41 -14.60
N TRP A 465 0.16 -14.26 -15.30
CA TRP A 465 -1.14 -14.78 -14.89
C TRP A 465 -1.23 -16.33 -14.84
N ASP A 466 -0.41 -17.04 -15.62
CA ASP A 466 -0.36 -18.52 -15.64
C ASP A 466 0.26 -19.14 -14.38
N LYS A 467 0.88 -18.33 -13.53
CA LYS A 467 1.43 -18.73 -12.23
C LYS A 467 0.46 -18.55 -11.06
N ILE A 468 -0.72 -18.00 -11.32
CA ILE A 468 -1.74 -17.78 -10.30
C ILE A 468 -2.42 -19.10 -9.94
N ASP A 469 -2.52 -19.39 -8.64
CA ASP A 469 -3.35 -20.45 -8.09
C ASP A 469 -4.81 -19.97 -8.02
N PHE A 470 -5.53 -20.13 -9.12
CA PHE A 470 -6.90 -19.62 -9.23
C PHE A 470 -7.90 -20.35 -8.32
N ASP A 471 -7.66 -21.62 -7.98
CA ASP A 471 -8.54 -22.36 -7.08
C ASP A 471 -8.43 -21.84 -5.64
N ASN A 472 -7.20 -21.62 -5.17
CA ASN A 472 -6.95 -20.97 -3.89
C ASN A 472 -7.50 -19.54 -3.87
N MET A 473 -7.21 -18.77 -4.93
CA MET A 473 -7.68 -17.39 -5.08
C MET A 473 -9.21 -17.30 -5.02
N ALA A 474 -9.94 -18.23 -5.66
CA ALA A 474 -11.40 -18.29 -5.58
C ALA A 474 -11.90 -18.55 -4.16
N GLY A 475 -11.25 -19.46 -3.42
CA GLY A 475 -11.54 -19.68 -2.00
C GLY A 475 -11.35 -18.45 -1.14
N VAL A 476 -10.21 -17.77 -1.31
CA VAL A 476 -9.89 -16.54 -0.58
C VAL A 476 -10.83 -15.40 -0.97
N THR A 477 -11.19 -15.25 -2.24
CA THR A 477 -12.13 -14.23 -2.71
C THR A 477 -13.53 -14.43 -2.12
N ARG A 478 -14.04 -15.67 -2.09
CA ARG A 478 -15.31 -15.99 -1.42
C ARG A 478 -15.28 -15.67 0.07
N MET A 479 -14.17 -15.96 0.74
CA MET A 479 -13.96 -15.61 2.14
C MET A 479 -13.95 -14.09 2.35
N ALA A 480 -13.26 -13.32 1.49
CA ALA A 480 -13.25 -11.86 1.55
C ALA A 480 -14.66 -11.27 1.35
N ALA A 481 -15.42 -11.78 0.38
CA ALA A 481 -16.81 -11.39 0.17
C ALA A 481 -17.70 -11.71 1.38
N ARG A 482 -17.48 -12.85 2.05
CA ARG A 482 -18.15 -13.19 3.31
C ARG A 482 -17.83 -12.21 4.43
N ALA A 483 -16.55 -11.82 4.60
CA ALA A 483 -16.13 -10.81 5.58
C ALA A 483 -16.80 -9.44 5.30
N LEU A 484 -16.84 -9.04 4.03
CA LEU A 484 -17.51 -7.82 3.58
C LEU A 484 -19.01 -7.84 3.94
N LEU A 485 -19.70 -8.96 3.71
CA LEU A 485 -21.11 -9.13 4.06
C LEU A 485 -21.34 -9.12 5.57
N LEU A 486 -20.45 -9.72 6.39
CA LEU A 486 -20.55 -9.63 7.85
C LEU A 486 -20.50 -8.17 8.32
N LEU A 487 -19.62 -7.36 7.76
CA LEU A 487 -19.57 -5.91 8.06
C LEU A 487 -20.84 -5.18 7.60
N ALA A 488 -21.29 -5.49 6.38
CA ALA A 488 -22.43 -4.79 5.78
C ALA A 488 -23.80 -5.15 6.41
N LEU A 489 -23.90 -6.29 7.06
CA LEU A 489 -25.11 -6.73 7.75
C LEU A 489 -25.14 -6.41 9.25
N SER A 490 -23.99 -6.05 9.82
CA SER A 490 -23.86 -5.77 11.25
C SER A 490 -24.50 -4.45 11.66
N ASP A 491 -25.11 -4.43 12.85
CA ASP A 491 -25.62 -3.19 13.50
C ASP A 491 -24.48 -2.29 14.01
N ARG A 492 -23.32 -2.85 14.26
CA ARG A 492 -22.19 -2.16 14.88
C ARG A 492 -21.05 -1.90 13.90
N ASP A 493 -20.29 -0.86 14.16
CA ASP A 493 -19.05 -0.58 13.47
C ASP A 493 -17.89 -1.36 14.10
N PRO A 494 -16.90 -1.82 13.31
CA PRO A 494 -15.67 -2.36 13.86
C PRO A 494 -14.86 -1.25 14.56
N LEU A 495 -14.19 -1.60 15.65
CA LEU A 495 -13.41 -0.67 16.45
C LEU A 495 -11.91 -0.93 16.32
N TRP A 496 -11.13 0.13 16.48
CA TRP A 496 -9.69 0.01 16.70
C TRP A 496 -9.42 -0.61 18.08
N ASN A 497 -8.39 -1.42 18.16
CA ASN A 497 -7.93 -2.03 19.41
C ASN A 497 -7.08 -1.00 20.20
N THR A 498 -7.70 -0.30 21.13
CA THR A 498 -7.04 0.70 21.95
C THR A 498 -5.98 0.14 22.91
N SER A 499 -6.00 -1.19 23.15
CA SER A 499 -4.96 -1.86 23.94
C SER A 499 -3.67 -2.11 23.15
N ASN A 500 -3.71 -2.01 21.83
CA ASN A 500 -2.52 -2.14 20.99
C ASN A 500 -1.89 -0.76 20.75
N PRO A 501 -0.66 -0.49 21.27
CA PRO A 501 -0.03 0.83 21.15
C PRO A 501 0.25 1.23 19.69
N ARG A 502 0.40 0.25 18.76
CA ARG A 502 0.60 0.52 17.34
C ARG A 502 -0.67 1.02 16.66
N ALA A 503 -1.86 0.69 17.21
CA ALA A 503 -3.15 1.15 16.70
C ALA A 503 -3.63 2.48 17.34
N ALA A 504 -3.01 2.94 18.41
CA ALA A 504 -3.46 4.08 19.22
C ALA A 504 -3.71 5.34 18.37
N ARG A 505 -2.75 5.71 17.51
CA ARG A 505 -2.85 6.90 16.65
C ARG A 505 -4.06 6.87 15.70
N PHE A 506 -4.46 5.70 15.24
CA PHE A 506 -5.61 5.53 14.32
C PHE A 506 -6.93 5.64 15.10
N SER A 507 -6.96 5.13 16.33
CA SER A 507 -8.10 5.30 17.23
C SER A 507 -8.32 6.77 17.59
N GLU A 508 -7.26 7.53 17.87
CA GLU A 508 -7.32 8.98 18.13
C GLU A 508 -7.83 9.75 16.89
N ALA A 509 -7.39 9.37 15.69
CA ALA A 509 -7.89 9.95 14.46
C ALA A 509 -9.40 9.72 14.27
N ARG A 510 -9.92 8.55 14.67
CA ARG A 510 -11.36 8.27 14.70
C ARG A 510 -12.10 9.18 15.70
N GLY A 511 -11.54 9.41 16.87
CA GLY A 511 -12.10 10.33 17.89
C GLY A 511 -12.29 11.73 17.34
N ARG A 512 -11.24 12.32 16.78
CA ARG A 512 -11.29 13.66 16.13
C ARG A 512 -12.35 13.76 15.03
N ARG A 513 -12.54 12.70 14.26
CA ARG A 513 -13.56 12.62 13.21
C ARG A 513 -14.98 12.64 13.76
N SER A 514 -15.23 12.09 14.94
CA SER A 514 -16.56 12.07 15.58
C SER A 514 -16.92 13.40 16.27
N GLU A 515 -15.92 14.19 16.71
CA GLU A 515 -16.12 15.49 17.35
C GLU A 515 -16.44 16.63 16.36
N SER A 516 -16.16 16.44 15.08
CA SER A 516 -16.45 17.39 14.01
C SER A 516 -17.89 17.28 13.44
N ARG A 517 -18.83 16.74 14.23
CA ARG A 517 -20.25 16.59 13.89
C ARG A 517 -21.06 17.82 14.27
#